data_d6b0417c69f34467247eaccbd7da6efa
#
_entry.id   d6b0417c69f34467247eaccbd7da6efa
#
_cell.length_a   1.000
_cell.length_b   1.000
_cell.length_c   1.000
_cell.angle_alpha   90.00
_cell.angle_beta   90.00
_cell.angle_gamma   90.00
#
_symmetry.space_group_name_H-M   'P 1'
#
loop_
_entity.id
_entity.type
_entity.pdbx_description
1 polymer ?
#
loop_
_entity_poly.entity_id
_entity_poly.type
_entity_poly.pdbx_seq_one_letter_code
_entity_poly.pdbx_strand_id
1 'polypeptide(L)'
;MKTISEGYLNLQKSLHENENYGTASISLAPSVKKLFTSNNFKSISDYGAGKKNLQKTLLKLGLKDFKYFPFDPAYPEYGLPEPADLVCCIDVFEHVEPEYLHNVIADLKDIIINAGFFSIATIPARKTLRDGRNAHLIIKPTNWWLSLFLSTFYIEHLQQTESGFIVLVRNNSYVMPPKS
;
A
#
# COMPACT_ATOMS: atom_id res chain seq x y z
N MET A 1 6.29 -13.28 8.29
CA MET A 1 5.05 -14.10 8.45
C MET A 1 4.46 -14.41 7.08
N LYS A 2 3.58 -15.42 6.94
CA LYS A 2 2.89 -15.68 5.67
C LYS A 2 1.81 -14.62 5.43
N THR A 3 1.82 -14.00 4.26
CA THR A 3 0.90 -12.89 3.90
C THR A 3 -0.02 -13.22 2.73
N ILE A 4 0.15 -14.41 2.13
CA ILE A 4 -0.61 -14.88 0.97
C ILE A 4 -0.61 -16.41 0.93
N SER A 5 -1.70 -17.04 0.47
CA SER A 5 -1.73 -18.47 0.17
C SER A 5 -1.09 -18.79 -1.20
N GLU A 6 -0.61 -20.01 -1.40
CA GLU A 6 -0.05 -20.42 -2.71
C GLU A 6 -1.10 -20.38 -3.83
N GLY A 7 -2.32 -20.81 -3.52
CA GLY A 7 -3.42 -20.78 -4.48
C GLY A 7 -3.74 -19.37 -4.94
N TYR A 8 -3.82 -18.44 -4.00
CA TYR A 8 -4.12 -17.04 -4.30
C TYR A 8 -2.95 -16.33 -4.99
N LEU A 9 -1.71 -16.66 -4.63
CA LEU A 9 -0.52 -16.16 -5.31
C LEU A 9 -0.55 -16.44 -6.82
N ASN A 10 -0.98 -17.64 -7.23
CA ASN A 10 -1.10 -17.99 -8.64
C ASN A 10 -2.20 -17.19 -9.35
N LEU A 11 -3.30 -16.87 -8.66
CA LEU A 11 -4.35 -15.99 -9.18
C LEU A 11 -3.84 -14.56 -9.36
N GLN A 12 -3.08 -14.03 -8.40
CA GLN A 12 -2.47 -12.71 -8.49
C GLN A 12 -1.46 -12.62 -9.63
N LYS A 13 -0.59 -13.61 -9.81
CA LYS A 13 0.33 -13.66 -10.97
C LYS A 13 -0.42 -13.55 -12.28
N SER A 14 -1.55 -14.27 -12.43
CA SER A 14 -2.39 -14.18 -13.63
C SER A 14 -3.00 -12.79 -13.85
N LEU A 15 -3.39 -12.08 -12.78
CA LEU A 15 -3.86 -10.70 -12.89
C LEU A 15 -2.76 -9.76 -13.37
N HIS A 16 -1.54 -9.95 -12.91
CA HIS A 16 -0.38 -9.15 -13.30
C HIS A 16 0.07 -9.34 -14.76
N GLU A 17 -0.36 -10.41 -15.45
CA GLU A 17 -0.17 -10.56 -16.90
C GLU A 17 -0.92 -9.47 -17.69
N ASN A 18 -1.99 -8.89 -17.13
CA ASN A 18 -2.73 -7.81 -17.76
C ASN A 18 -2.00 -6.47 -17.56
N GLU A 19 -1.58 -5.84 -18.67
CA GLU A 19 -0.84 -4.56 -18.63
C GLU A 19 -1.59 -3.43 -17.93
N ASN A 20 -2.93 -3.45 -17.97
CA ASN A 20 -3.80 -2.43 -17.36
C ASN A 20 -4.13 -2.74 -15.88
N TYR A 21 -3.47 -3.70 -15.24
CA TYR A 21 -3.63 -4.01 -13.81
C TYR A 21 -2.56 -3.33 -12.97
N GLY A 22 -2.94 -2.86 -11.76
CA GLY A 22 -2.03 -2.24 -10.81
C GLY A 22 -1.60 -0.82 -11.23
N THR A 23 -2.53 -0.01 -11.73
CA THR A 23 -2.25 1.36 -12.20
C THR A 23 -2.63 2.46 -11.20
N ALA A 24 -3.28 2.13 -10.08
CA ALA A 24 -3.73 3.09 -9.07
C ALA A 24 -2.59 4.00 -8.55
N SER A 25 -1.40 3.43 -8.39
CA SER A 25 -0.21 4.15 -7.92
C SER A 25 0.24 5.28 -8.86
N ILE A 26 -0.12 5.23 -10.15
CA ILE A 26 0.21 6.29 -11.13
C ILE A 26 -0.51 7.59 -10.77
N SER A 27 -1.80 7.52 -10.47
CA SER A 27 -2.62 8.69 -10.13
C SER A 27 -2.25 9.27 -8.75
N LEU A 28 -1.76 8.45 -7.83
CA LEU A 28 -1.39 8.85 -6.47
C LEU A 28 0.08 9.29 -6.33
N ALA A 29 0.92 9.04 -7.33
CA ALA A 29 2.33 9.41 -7.30
C ALA A 29 2.60 10.91 -7.05
N PRO A 30 1.81 11.88 -7.55
CA PRO A 30 1.98 13.28 -7.18
C PRO A 30 1.82 13.55 -5.68
N SER A 31 0.83 12.92 -5.03
CA SER A 31 0.61 13.03 -3.57
C SER A 31 1.74 12.39 -2.78
N VAL A 32 2.21 11.21 -3.21
CA VAL A 32 3.37 10.54 -2.62
C VAL A 32 4.62 11.40 -2.75
N LYS A 33 4.89 11.99 -3.94
CA LYS A 33 6.02 12.90 -4.14
C LYS A 33 5.95 14.10 -3.20
N LYS A 34 4.77 14.75 -3.12
CA LYS A 34 4.57 15.89 -2.21
C LYS A 34 4.89 15.53 -0.77
N LEU A 35 4.33 14.42 -0.28
CA LEU A 35 4.57 13.92 1.08
C LEU A 35 6.06 13.64 1.30
N PHE A 36 6.69 12.94 0.38
CA PHE A 36 8.11 12.60 0.43
C PHE A 36 9.01 13.84 0.54
N THR A 37 8.79 14.82 -0.34
CA THR A 37 9.61 16.04 -0.39
C THR A 37 9.37 16.97 0.81
N SER A 38 8.11 17.13 1.23
CA SER A 38 7.76 18.00 2.37
C SER A 38 8.32 17.51 3.71
N ASN A 39 8.58 16.20 3.84
CA ASN A 39 9.14 15.58 5.05
C ASN A 39 10.65 15.28 4.93
N ASN A 40 11.30 15.64 3.82
CA ASN A 40 12.71 15.35 3.55
C ASN A 40 13.06 13.85 3.65
N PHE A 41 12.13 12.97 3.32
CA PHE A 41 12.35 11.52 3.33
C PHE A 41 13.44 11.12 2.33
N LYS A 42 14.09 9.97 2.54
CA LYS A 42 15.21 9.47 1.72
C LYS A 42 14.92 8.10 1.11
N SER A 43 13.90 7.41 1.63
CA SER A 43 13.57 6.05 1.20
C SER A 43 12.07 5.82 1.09
N ILE A 44 11.68 4.99 0.12
CA ILE A 44 10.30 4.53 -0.09
C ILE A 44 10.32 3.00 -0.14
N SER A 45 9.49 2.35 0.65
CA SER A 45 9.10 0.95 0.48
C SER A 45 7.73 0.89 -0.20
N ASP A 46 7.63 0.18 -1.30
CA ASP A 46 6.39 0.02 -2.09
C ASP A 46 5.86 -1.39 -1.88
N TYR A 47 4.91 -1.52 -0.94
CA TYR A 47 4.31 -2.79 -0.55
C TYR A 47 3.13 -3.09 -1.47
N GLY A 48 3.25 -4.14 -2.28
CA GLY A 48 2.38 -4.43 -3.42
C GLY A 48 2.79 -3.65 -4.68
N ALA A 49 4.11 -3.58 -4.93
CA ALA A 49 4.72 -2.75 -5.98
C ALA A 49 4.29 -3.12 -7.41
N GLY A 50 3.82 -4.37 -7.61
CA GLY A 50 3.45 -4.86 -8.93
C GLY A 50 4.54 -4.58 -9.97
N LYS A 51 4.19 -3.83 -11.00
CA LYS A 51 5.11 -3.46 -12.10
C LYS A 51 5.99 -2.24 -11.80
N LYS A 52 6.11 -1.81 -10.53
CA LYS A 52 6.84 -0.61 -10.08
C LYS A 52 6.32 0.68 -10.74
N ASN A 53 5.02 0.77 -10.95
CA ASN A 53 4.41 1.93 -11.59
C ASN A 53 4.58 3.20 -10.74
N LEU A 54 4.58 3.07 -9.40
CA LEU A 54 4.88 4.19 -8.49
C LEU A 54 6.29 4.73 -8.77
N GLN A 55 7.32 3.88 -8.73
CA GLN A 55 8.70 4.30 -8.97
C GLN A 55 8.87 4.99 -10.32
N LYS A 56 8.38 4.35 -11.39
CA LYS A 56 8.45 4.89 -12.76
C LYS A 56 7.81 6.28 -12.84
N THR A 57 6.67 6.47 -12.17
CA THR A 57 5.96 7.75 -12.19
C THR A 57 6.67 8.80 -11.34
N LEU A 58 7.18 8.45 -10.16
CA LEU A 58 7.96 9.37 -9.32
C LEU A 58 9.20 9.89 -10.06
N LEU A 59 9.92 9.01 -10.77
CA LEU A 59 11.06 9.40 -11.60
C LEU A 59 10.65 10.36 -12.74
N LYS A 60 9.54 10.07 -13.44
CA LYS A 60 8.98 10.97 -14.47
C LYS A 60 8.57 12.34 -13.89
N LEU A 61 8.11 12.38 -12.65
CA LEU A 61 7.78 13.60 -11.93
C LEU A 61 9.04 14.34 -11.43
N GLY A 62 10.24 13.83 -11.69
CA GLY A 62 11.51 14.45 -11.34
C GLY A 62 11.95 14.21 -9.90
N LEU A 63 11.39 13.21 -9.19
CA LEU A 63 11.95 12.78 -7.91
C LEU A 63 13.24 11.97 -8.20
N LYS A 64 14.36 12.40 -7.62
CA LYS A 64 15.69 11.78 -7.81
C LYS A 64 16.32 11.51 -6.45
N ASP A 65 17.39 10.74 -6.45
CA ASP A 65 18.27 10.51 -5.29
C ASP A 65 17.53 9.95 -4.06
N PHE A 66 16.64 8.95 -4.28
CA PHE A 66 15.96 8.23 -3.21
C PHE A 66 16.18 6.72 -3.32
N LYS A 67 16.18 6.04 -2.16
CA LYS A 67 16.19 4.58 -2.12
C LYS A 67 14.76 4.07 -2.34
N TYR A 68 14.61 3.04 -3.17
CA TYR A 68 13.31 2.44 -3.45
C TYR A 68 13.36 0.94 -3.27
N PHE A 69 12.49 0.42 -2.41
CA PHE A 69 12.39 -0.99 -2.04
C PHE A 69 11.03 -1.54 -2.48
N PRO A 70 10.95 -2.16 -3.67
CA PRO A 70 9.72 -2.80 -4.10
C PRO A 70 9.53 -4.11 -3.36
N PHE A 71 8.29 -4.40 -2.98
CA PHE A 71 7.87 -5.70 -2.50
C PHE A 71 6.54 -6.09 -3.12
N ASP A 72 6.45 -7.32 -3.64
CA ASP A 72 5.20 -7.90 -4.12
C ASP A 72 5.33 -9.43 -4.13
N PRO A 73 4.40 -10.17 -3.50
CA PRO A 73 4.47 -11.63 -3.50
C PRO A 73 4.45 -12.25 -4.90
N ALA A 74 3.84 -11.57 -5.89
CA ALA A 74 3.81 -12.04 -7.28
C ALA A 74 5.15 -11.89 -8.01
N TYR A 75 6.08 -11.11 -7.44
CA TYR A 75 7.41 -10.81 -7.99
C TYR A 75 8.50 -11.17 -6.97
N PRO A 76 8.79 -12.47 -6.77
CA PRO A 76 9.73 -12.93 -5.75
C PRO A 76 11.16 -12.39 -5.89
N GLU A 77 11.52 -11.92 -7.08
CA GLU A 77 12.79 -11.27 -7.35
C GLU A 77 12.97 -9.92 -6.63
N TYR A 78 11.92 -9.34 -6.08
CA TYR A 78 12.02 -8.11 -5.28
C TYR A 78 12.52 -8.36 -3.86
N GLY A 79 12.51 -9.61 -3.40
CA GLY A 79 12.92 -9.98 -2.05
C GLY A 79 11.83 -9.74 -0.99
N LEU A 80 12.27 -9.46 0.23
CA LEU A 80 11.39 -9.16 1.37
C LEU A 80 11.10 -7.65 1.46
N PRO A 81 10.03 -7.25 2.13
CA PRO A 81 9.75 -5.84 2.36
C PRO A 81 10.84 -5.22 3.26
N GLU A 82 11.30 -4.03 2.91
CA GLU A 82 12.41 -3.34 3.57
C GLU A 82 11.92 -2.11 4.33
N PRO A 83 12.48 -1.79 5.51
CA PRO A 83 12.15 -0.58 6.24
C PRO A 83 12.48 0.69 5.44
N ALA A 84 11.57 1.68 5.49
CA ALA A 84 11.74 2.95 4.80
C ALA A 84 11.10 4.12 5.54
N ASP A 85 11.55 5.35 5.23
CA ASP A 85 10.95 6.57 5.76
C ASP A 85 9.48 6.69 5.40
N LEU A 86 9.13 6.34 4.16
CA LEU A 86 7.77 6.30 3.65
C LEU A 86 7.46 4.90 3.12
N VAL A 87 6.42 4.29 3.66
CA VAL A 87 5.88 3.02 3.16
C VAL A 87 4.60 3.30 2.39
N CYS A 88 4.56 2.96 1.12
CA CYS A 88 3.37 3.04 0.29
C CYS A 88 2.71 1.66 0.19
N CYS A 89 1.41 1.58 0.49
CA CYS A 89 0.57 0.40 0.29
C CYS A 89 -0.70 0.86 -0.43
N ILE A 90 -0.67 0.81 -1.77
CA ILE A 90 -1.64 1.47 -2.64
C ILE A 90 -2.46 0.44 -3.41
N ASP A 91 -3.77 0.37 -3.13
CA ASP A 91 -4.69 -0.57 -3.79
C ASP A 91 -4.25 -2.04 -3.57
N VAL A 92 -3.99 -2.40 -2.30
CA VAL A 92 -3.44 -3.70 -1.88
C VAL A 92 -4.29 -4.36 -0.80
N PHE A 93 -4.66 -3.65 0.26
CA PHE A 93 -5.33 -4.21 1.43
C PHE A 93 -6.63 -4.94 1.08
N GLU A 94 -7.42 -4.40 0.18
CA GLU A 94 -8.68 -4.97 -0.30
C GLU A 94 -8.50 -6.28 -1.08
N HIS A 95 -7.27 -6.50 -1.59
CA HIS A 95 -6.88 -7.73 -2.29
C HIS A 95 -6.31 -8.80 -1.35
N VAL A 96 -6.02 -8.48 -0.10
CA VAL A 96 -5.46 -9.44 0.86
C VAL A 96 -6.52 -10.47 1.24
N GLU A 97 -6.13 -11.74 1.34
CA GLU A 97 -7.00 -12.77 1.90
C GLU A 97 -7.29 -12.43 3.38
N PRO A 98 -8.56 -12.46 3.84
CA PRO A 98 -8.94 -12.02 5.18
C PRO A 98 -8.12 -12.63 6.32
N GLU A 99 -7.75 -13.89 6.20
CA GLU A 99 -6.94 -14.63 7.19
C GLU A 99 -5.49 -14.13 7.31
N TYR A 100 -4.97 -13.45 6.30
CA TYR A 100 -3.60 -12.89 6.32
C TYR A 100 -3.55 -11.39 6.58
N LEU A 101 -4.69 -10.73 6.72
CA LEU A 101 -4.74 -9.27 6.87
C LEU A 101 -3.95 -8.77 8.06
N HIS A 102 -4.03 -9.45 9.22
CA HIS A 102 -3.26 -9.09 10.40
C HIS A 102 -1.75 -9.23 10.20
N ASN A 103 -1.33 -10.23 9.43
CA ASN A 103 0.09 -10.43 9.11
C ASN A 103 0.62 -9.29 8.22
N VAL A 104 -0.17 -8.85 7.23
CA VAL A 104 0.16 -7.70 6.38
C VAL A 104 0.28 -6.41 7.20
N ILE A 105 -0.64 -6.19 8.14
CA ILE A 105 -0.59 -5.02 9.03
C ILE A 105 0.66 -5.08 9.93
N ALA A 106 1.01 -6.25 10.44
CA ALA A 106 2.21 -6.43 11.24
C ALA A 106 3.49 -6.17 10.44
N ASP A 107 3.60 -6.71 9.21
CA ASP A 107 4.73 -6.43 8.32
C ASP A 107 4.87 -4.92 8.08
N LEU A 108 3.76 -4.24 7.76
CA LEU A 108 3.77 -2.80 7.51
C LEU A 108 4.19 -2.00 8.74
N LYS A 109 3.74 -2.41 9.94
CA LYS A 109 4.17 -1.80 11.21
C LYS A 109 5.69 -1.89 11.39
N ASP A 110 6.26 -3.04 11.07
CA ASP A 110 7.69 -3.30 11.29
C ASP A 110 8.59 -2.52 10.31
N ILE A 111 8.10 -2.19 9.11
CA ILE A 111 8.88 -1.50 8.09
C ILE A 111 8.63 0.02 8.01
N ILE A 112 7.59 0.57 8.65
CA ILE A 112 7.33 2.01 8.69
C ILE A 112 8.29 2.68 9.68
N ILE A 113 9.26 3.44 9.16
CA ILE A 113 10.14 4.26 9.99
C ILE A 113 9.43 5.56 10.38
N ASN A 114 8.90 6.33 9.43
CA ASN A 114 8.29 7.63 9.68
C ASN A 114 6.80 7.67 9.33
N ALA A 115 6.43 7.25 8.11
CA ALA A 115 5.05 7.35 7.63
C ALA A 115 4.62 6.16 6.76
N GLY A 116 3.33 5.82 6.83
CA GLY A 116 2.65 4.95 5.89
C GLY A 116 1.61 5.72 5.07
N PHE A 117 1.65 5.60 3.76
CA PHE A 117 0.66 6.15 2.84
C PHE A 117 -0.14 4.99 2.24
N PHE A 118 -1.38 4.83 2.66
CA PHE A 118 -2.24 3.73 2.23
C PHE A 118 -3.43 4.26 1.43
N SER A 119 -3.78 3.56 0.35
CA SER A 119 -5.08 3.74 -0.32
C SER A 119 -5.82 2.42 -0.34
N ILE A 120 -7.11 2.46 -0.06
CA ILE A 120 -7.97 1.28 0.05
C ILE A 120 -9.29 1.55 -0.67
N ALA A 121 -9.68 0.62 -1.57
CA ALA A 121 -11.01 0.64 -2.14
C ALA A 121 -12.03 -0.01 -1.20
N THR A 122 -13.22 0.60 -1.10
CA THR A 122 -14.34 0.11 -0.27
C THR A 122 -15.51 -0.42 -1.09
N ILE A 123 -15.35 -0.48 -2.41
CA ILE A 123 -16.31 -0.97 -3.38
C ILE A 123 -15.77 -2.20 -4.11
N PRO A 124 -16.61 -3.03 -4.74
CA PRO A 124 -16.16 -4.16 -5.53
C PRO A 124 -15.23 -3.74 -6.68
N ALA A 125 -14.20 -4.56 -6.95
CA ALA A 125 -13.38 -4.40 -8.14
C ALA A 125 -14.21 -4.63 -9.42
N ARG A 126 -13.80 -3.99 -10.50
CA ARG A 126 -14.35 -4.29 -11.84
C ARG A 126 -13.86 -5.65 -12.37
N LYS A 127 -12.83 -6.23 -11.75
CA LYS A 127 -12.19 -7.47 -12.17
C LYS A 127 -12.61 -8.64 -11.29
N THR A 128 -12.76 -9.79 -11.93
CA THR A 128 -13.03 -11.09 -11.30
C THR A 128 -11.80 -11.97 -11.44
N LEU A 129 -11.46 -12.71 -10.42
CA LEU A 129 -10.42 -13.73 -10.42
C LEU A 129 -10.84 -14.91 -11.29
N ARG A 130 -9.89 -15.75 -11.71
CA ARG A 130 -10.17 -16.95 -12.50
C ARG A 130 -11.06 -17.97 -11.77
N ASP A 131 -11.11 -17.93 -10.44
CA ASP A 131 -11.96 -18.77 -9.60
C ASP A 131 -13.38 -18.21 -9.36
N GLY A 132 -13.72 -17.08 -9.98
CA GLY A 132 -15.03 -16.44 -9.91
C GLY A 132 -15.19 -15.44 -8.77
N ARG A 133 -14.24 -15.31 -7.83
CA ARG A 133 -14.28 -14.30 -6.77
C ARG A 133 -14.02 -12.89 -7.32
N ASN A 134 -14.60 -11.88 -6.67
CA ASN A 134 -14.19 -10.49 -6.94
C ASN A 134 -12.72 -10.30 -6.56
N ALA A 135 -11.98 -9.47 -7.34
CA ALA A 135 -10.58 -9.22 -7.03
C ALA A 135 -10.37 -8.46 -5.71
N HIS A 136 -11.35 -7.66 -5.25
CA HIS A 136 -11.38 -7.16 -3.88
C HIS A 136 -11.98 -8.23 -2.97
N LEU A 137 -11.14 -8.90 -2.20
CA LEU A 137 -11.57 -9.96 -1.26
C LEU A 137 -12.18 -9.39 0.01
N ILE A 138 -11.78 -8.16 0.40
CA ILE A 138 -12.26 -7.47 1.57
C ILE A 138 -12.98 -6.18 1.15
N ILE A 139 -14.30 -6.25 1.06
CA ILE A 139 -15.14 -5.09 0.75
C ILE A 139 -15.80 -4.64 2.06
N LYS A 140 -15.20 -3.66 2.73
CA LYS A 140 -15.65 -3.12 4.02
C LYS A 140 -15.67 -1.59 3.99
N PRO A 141 -16.58 -0.96 4.77
CA PRO A 141 -16.64 0.50 4.83
C PRO A 141 -15.40 1.09 5.52
N THR A 142 -15.11 2.36 5.23
CA THR A 142 -13.96 3.10 5.78
C THR A 142 -13.80 2.92 7.29
N ASN A 143 -14.89 3.06 8.07
CA ASN A 143 -14.84 2.95 9.53
C ASN A 143 -14.35 1.58 10.01
N TRP A 144 -14.66 0.51 9.28
CA TRP A 144 -14.15 -0.82 9.62
C TRP A 144 -12.62 -0.89 9.47
N TRP A 145 -12.09 -0.34 8.37
CA TRP A 145 -10.66 -0.26 8.13
C TRP A 145 -9.95 0.62 9.15
N LEU A 146 -10.54 1.78 9.47
CA LEU A 146 -9.97 2.70 10.46
C LEU A 146 -9.91 2.07 11.86
N SER A 147 -10.94 1.33 12.28
CA SER A 147 -10.92 0.63 13.57
C SER A 147 -9.80 -0.40 13.66
N LEU A 148 -9.49 -1.06 12.54
CA LEU A 148 -8.38 -2.00 12.45
C LEU A 148 -7.02 -1.29 12.54
N PHE A 149 -6.84 -0.19 11.81
CA PHE A 149 -5.59 0.56 11.80
C PHE A 149 -5.29 1.27 13.11
N LEU A 150 -6.32 1.79 13.81
CA LEU A 150 -6.16 2.48 15.09
C LEU A 150 -5.56 1.60 16.20
N SER A 151 -5.67 0.28 16.11
CA SER A 151 -5.01 -0.63 17.05
C SER A 151 -3.48 -0.69 16.87
N THR A 152 -2.98 -0.26 15.70
CA THR A 152 -1.57 -0.44 15.30
C THR A 152 -0.87 0.87 14.99
N PHE A 153 -1.58 1.85 14.43
CA PHE A 153 -1.02 3.09 13.91
C PHE A 153 -1.72 4.31 14.52
N TYR A 154 -0.99 5.42 14.59
CA TYR A 154 -1.58 6.74 14.71
C TYR A 154 -2.07 7.21 13.34
N ILE A 155 -3.35 7.60 13.24
CA ILE A 155 -3.91 8.14 11.99
C ILE A 155 -3.68 9.66 11.98
N GLU A 156 -2.83 10.12 11.06
CA GLU A 156 -2.50 11.54 10.94
C GLU A 156 -3.46 12.28 10.01
N HIS A 157 -3.85 11.64 8.91
CA HIS A 157 -4.75 12.25 7.92
C HIS A 157 -5.62 11.19 7.26
N LEU A 158 -6.87 11.57 6.95
CA LEU A 158 -7.83 10.76 6.22
C LEU A 158 -8.46 11.58 5.12
N GLN A 159 -8.48 11.04 3.91
CA GLN A 159 -9.17 11.63 2.76
C GLN A 159 -10.11 10.59 2.14
N GLN A 160 -11.40 10.88 2.13
CA GLN A 160 -12.37 10.07 1.39
C GLN A 160 -12.23 10.30 -0.12
N THR A 161 -12.45 9.25 -0.90
CA THR A 161 -12.51 9.27 -2.36
C THR A 161 -13.84 8.67 -2.82
N GLU A 162 -14.16 8.75 -4.10
CA GLU A 162 -15.40 8.16 -4.66
C GLU A 162 -15.45 6.63 -4.49
N SER A 163 -14.31 5.94 -4.54
CA SER A 163 -14.24 4.48 -4.49
C SER A 163 -13.67 3.91 -3.19
N GLY A 164 -13.26 4.79 -2.24
CA GLY A 164 -12.61 4.35 -1.01
C GLY A 164 -12.00 5.50 -0.23
N PHE A 165 -10.78 5.34 0.24
CA PHE A 165 -10.10 6.39 1.01
C PHE A 165 -8.58 6.28 0.91
N ILE A 166 -7.91 7.37 1.26
CA ILE A 166 -6.48 7.46 1.47
C ILE A 166 -6.26 7.77 2.95
N VAL A 167 -5.31 7.10 3.57
CA VAL A 167 -4.94 7.37 4.96
C VAL A 167 -3.43 7.50 5.09
N LEU A 168 -3.00 8.53 5.81
CA LEU A 168 -1.63 8.73 6.25
C LEU A 168 -1.54 8.27 7.69
N VAL A 169 -0.62 7.35 7.95
CA VAL A 169 -0.40 6.79 9.28
C VAL A 169 1.03 7.04 9.75
N ARG A 170 1.20 7.06 11.08
CA ARG A 170 2.51 7.04 11.76
C ARG A 170 2.57 5.82 12.65
N ASN A 171 3.77 5.40 13.02
CA ASN A 171 3.92 4.38 14.04
C ASN A 171 3.35 4.92 15.38
N ASN A 172 2.76 4.05 16.22
CA ASN A 172 2.16 4.47 17.50
C ASN A 172 3.14 5.12 18.50
N SER A 173 4.45 4.97 18.29
CA SER A 173 5.47 5.70 19.03
C SER A 173 5.62 7.17 18.60
N TYR A 174 4.89 7.60 17.59
CA TYR A 174 4.96 8.98 17.09
C TYR A 174 4.37 9.96 18.09
N VAL A 175 5.21 10.88 18.56
CA VAL A 175 4.78 12.03 19.37
C VAL A 175 4.60 13.22 18.42
N MET A 176 3.40 13.78 18.38
CA MET A 176 3.16 14.97 17.57
C MET A 176 4.08 16.12 18.01
N PRO A 177 4.80 16.78 17.09
CA PRO A 177 5.50 18.01 17.43
C PRO A 177 4.49 19.06 17.92
N PRO A 178 4.86 19.92 18.88
CA PRO A 178 3.99 21.00 19.31
C PRO A 178 3.62 21.88 18.08
N LYS A 179 2.35 22.28 18.01
CA LYS A 179 1.91 23.21 16.96
C LYS A 179 2.66 24.52 17.14
N SER A 180 3.44 24.90 16.14
CA SER A 180 4.10 26.22 16.05
C SER A 180 3.07 27.31 15.84
#